data_f612dcb3f54ca1e03b4af1e78dd839ba
#
_entry.id   f612dcb3f54ca1e03b4af1e78dd839ba
#
_cell.length_a   1.000
_cell.length_b   1.000
_cell.length_c   1.000
_cell.angle_alpha   90.00
_cell.angle_beta   90.00
_cell.angle_gamma   90.00
#
_symmetry.space_group_name_H-M   'P 1'
#
loop_
_entity.id
_entity.type
_entity.pdbx_description
1 polymer ?
#
loop_
_entity_poly.entity_id
_entity_poly.type
_entity_poly.pdbx_seq_one_letter_code
_entity_poly.pdbx_strand_id
1 'polypeptide(L)'
;MTDGLGGRRVYRTRDPLFGAAVMGAVAVAWAVAALVPAFASHKLQVAGYVWAPLFVLGTWRTLKVGVHVSNDGVKVTGFLASKRVAWPEIARFEVSPAGRYPYVGHVIRNNGRPPIVVLGINTARGKTEKHRLQAQRQVDGLNKELADWRARHPATVQDDTTV
;
A
#
# COMPACT_ATOMS: atom_id res chain seq x y z
N MET A 1 5.39 -14.06 -30.83
CA MET A 1 6.54 -14.13 -29.93
C MET A 1 6.64 -12.78 -29.24
N THR A 2 5.91 -12.58 -28.17
CA THR A 2 5.93 -11.36 -27.36
C THR A 2 6.46 -11.76 -25.99
N ASP A 3 7.67 -11.29 -25.74
CA ASP A 3 8.41 -11.52 -24.51
C ASP A 3 7.56 -11.12 -23.29
N GLY A 4 7.08 -12.14 -22.60
CA GLY A 4 6.49 -12.02 -21.29
C GLY A 4 7.55 -11.70 -20.25
N LEU A 5 8.09 -10.51 -20.31
CA LEU A 5 8.78 -9.93 -19.18
C LEU A 5 7.74 -9.78 -18.07
N GLY A 6 7.77 -10.68 -17.12
CA GLY A 6 6.95 -10.67 -15.90
C GLY A 6 7.17 -9.39 -15.10
N GLY A 7 6.70 -8.29 -15.65
CA GLY A 7 6.88 -6.96 -15.12
C GLY A 7 6.14 -6.84 -13.80
N ARG A 8 6.90 -6.79 -12.71
CA ARG A 8 6.40 -6.49 -11.37
C ARG A 8 5.69 -5.14 -11.41
N ARG A 9 4.36 -5.15 -11.45
CA ARG A 9 3.56 -3.93 -11.41
C ARG A 9 3.34 -3.50 -9.96
N VAL A 10 3.47 -2.21 -9.73
CA VAL A 10 3.26 -1.60 -8.41
C VAL A 10 2.08 -0.65 -8.50
N TYR A 11 1.00 -0.97 -7.81
CA TYR A 11 -0.15 -0.09 -7.66
C TYR A 11 0.03 0.76 -6.41
N ARG A 12 0.05 2.08 -6.60
CA ARG A 12 0.30 3.04 -5.54
C ARG A 12 -0.48 4.33 -5.77
N THR A 13 -1.09 4.86 -4.73
CA THR A 13 -1.64 6.22 -4.75
C THR A 13 -0.53 7.27 -4.60
N ARG A 14 -0.77 8.50 -4.99
CA ARG A 14 0.16 9.62 -4.79
C ARG A 14 0.22 10.12 -3.35
N ASP A 15 -0.80 9.81 -2.55
CA ASP A 15 -0.91 10.27 -1.16
C ASP A 15 0.25 9.84 -0.25
N PRO A 16 0.79 8.60 -0.33
CA PRO A 16 1.98 8.23 0.42
C PRO A 16 3.21 9.07 0.09
N LEU A 17 3.33 9.58 -1.15
CA LEU A 17 4.45 10.44 -1.54
C LEU A 17 4.35 11.80 -0.85
N PHE A 18 3.16 12.38 -0.77
CA PHE A 18 2.93 13.63 -0.03
C PHE A 18 3.21 13.42 1.46
N GLY A 19 2.69 12.36 2.06
CA GLY A 19 2.98 12.00 3.45
C GLY A 19 4.47 11.81 3.72
N ALA A 20 5.19 11.13 2.81
CA ALA A 20 6.64 10.95 2.91
C ALA A 20 7.39 12.27 2.78
N ALA A 21 6.95 13.18 1.91
CA ALA A 21 7.58 14.50 1.76
C ALA A 21 7.42 15.34 3.03
N VAL A 22 6.23 15.36 3.63
CA VAL A 22 5.98 16.05 4.90
C VAL A 22 6.81 15.45 6.02
N MET A 23 6.84 14.14 6.18
CA MET A 23 7.65 13.47 7.20
C MET A 23 9.15 13.69 6.98
N GLY A 24 9.60 13.72 5.73
CA GLY A 24 10.98 14.04 5.38
C GLY A 24 11.35 15.47 5.74
N ALA A 25 10.49 16.44 5.46
CA ALA A 25 10.70 17.85 5.85
C ALA A 25 10.78 17.99 7.38
N VAL A 26 9.91 17.32 8.13
CA VAL A 26 9.97 17.30 9.59
C VAL A 26 11.27 16.66 10.09
N ALA A 27 11.72 15.56 9.46
CA ALA A 27 12.99 14.93 9.81
C ALA A 27 14.17 15.90 9.62
N VAL A 28 14.20 16.64 8.50
CA VAL A 28 15.24 17.66 8.24
C VAL A 28 15.18 18.79 9.28
N ALA A 29 13.99 19.29 9.61
CA ALA A 29 13.84 20.32 10.63
C ALA A 29 14.39 19.87 12.00
N TRP A 30 14.09 18.65 12.42
CA TRP A 30 14.63 18.08 13.67
C TRP A 30 16.14 17.84 13.61
N ALA A 31 16.66 17.41 12.46
CA ALA A 31 18.11 17.25 12.26
C ALA A 31 18.85 18.60 12.37
N VAL A 32 18.31 19.64 11.77
CA VAL A 32 18.85 21.00 11.88
C VAL A 32 18.82 21.48 13.34
N ALA A 33 17.72 21.27 14.05
CA ALA A 33 17.59 21.63 15.47
C ALA A 33 18.60 20.86 16.35
N ALA A 34 18.94 19.62 16.00
CA ALA A 34 19.92 18.82 16.73
C ALA A 34 21.36 19.26 16.46
N LEU A 35 21.70 19.70 15.23
CA LEU A 35 23.06 19.97 14.79
C LEU A 35 23.48 21.44 14.96
N VAL A 36 22.52 22.37 15.03
CA VAL A 36 22.81 23.80 15.09
C VAL A 36 22.45 24.38 16.46
N PRO A 37 23.43 24.48 17.40
CA PRO A 37 23.20 24.96 18.77
C PRO A 37 22.59 26.35 18.86
N ALA A 38 22.85 27.20 17.87
CA ALA A 38 22.35 28.57 17.83
C ALA A 38 20.80 28.68 17.71
N PHE A 39 20.13 27.62 17.25
CA PHE A 39 18.68 27.63 17.03
C PHE A 39 17.89 26.84 18.06
N ALA A 40 18.53 26.08 18.95
CA ALA A 40 17.82 25.20 19.84
C ALA A 40 18.42 25.14 21.24
N SER A 41 17.57 25.12 22.27
CA SER A 41 17.98 24.78 23.62
C SER A 41 18.50 23.36 23.70
N HIS A 42 19.30 23.05 24.72
CA HIS A 42 19.84 21.70 24.94
C HIS A 42 18.75 20.60 24.93
N LYS A 43 17.56 20.89 25.47
CA LYS A 43 16.43 19.96 25.46
C LYS A 43 15.93 19.66 24.05
N LEU A 44 15.88 20.66 23.17
CA LEU A 44 15.47 20.48 21.77
C LEU A 44 16.53 19.72 20.98
N GLN A 45 17.81 19.91 21.26
CA GLN A 45 18.88 19.13 20.63
C GLN A 45 18.75 17.65 20.95
N VAL A 46 18.59 17.31 22.23
CA VAL A 46 18.39 15.91 22.67
C VAL A 46 17.15 15.31 22.01
N ALA A 47 16.05 16.04 21.98
CA ALA A 47 14.84 15.60 21.28
C ALA A 47 15.11 15.36 19.77
N GLY A 48 15.89 16.24 19.12
CA GLY A 48 16.27 16.10 17.72
C GLY A 48 17.01 14.81 17.40
N TYR A 49 17.96 14.41 18.25
CA TYR A 49 18.70 13.15 18.09
C TYR A 49 17.80 11.91 18.15
N VAL A 50 16.70 11.97 18.88
CA VAL A 50 15.73 10.86 18.98
C VAL A 50 14.72 10.90 17.85
N TRP A 51 14.13 12.08 17.58
CA TRP A 51 13.03 12.20 16.63
C TRP A 51 13.47 12.17 15.18
N ALA A 52 14.62 12.76 14.82
CA ALA A 52 15.08 12.76 13.44
C ALA A 52 15.20 11.34 12.85
N PRO A 53 15.89 10.37 13.48
CA PRO A 53 15.98 9.01 12.95
C PRO A 53 14.62 8.30 12.88
N LEU A 54 13.71 8.56 13.83
CA LEU A 54 12.35 8.00 13.81
C LEU A 54 11.55 8.51 12.61
N PHE A 55 11.65 9.80 12.30
CA PHE A 55 10.98 10.39 11.13
C PHE A 55 11.60 9.90 9.82
N VAL A 56 12.92 9.73 9.75
CA VAL A 56 13.60 9.14 8.58
C VAL A 56 13.11 7.71 8.35
N LEU A 57 13.05 6.90 9.41
CA LEU A 57 12.56 5.52 9.33
C LEU A 57 11.09 5.49 8.90
N GLY A 58 10.25 6.36 9.48
CA GLY A 58 8.84 6.50 9.11
C GLY A 58 8.66 6.89 7.63
N THR A 59 9.44 7.85 7.15
CA THR A 59 9.47 8.27 5.74
C THR A 59 9.82 7.09 4.84
N TRP A 60 10.92 6.41 5.12
CA TRP A 60 11.35 5.25 4.34
C TRP A 60 10.30 4.12 4.34
N ARG A 61 9.67 3.88 5.49
CA ARG A 61 8.60 2.88 5.62
C ARG A 61 7.36 3.26 4.80
N THR A 62 6.95 4.52 4.85
CA THR A 62 5.82 5.06 4.06
C THR A 62 6.06 4.90 2.56
N LEU A 63 7.31 5.10 2.12
CA LEU A 63 7.69 4.91 0.73
C LEU A 63 7.57 3.45 0.25
N LYS A 64 7.50 2.47 1.12
CA LYS A 64 7.33 1.05 0.79
C LYS A 64 5.88 0.58 0.79
N VAL A 65 4.94 1.38 1.29
CA VAL A 65 3.51 1.04 1.30
C VAL A 65 3.00 0.94 -0.13
N GLY A 66 2.32 -0.16 -0.46
CA GLY A 66 1.77 -0.37 -1.79
C GLY A 66 1.37 -1.81 -2.06
N VAL A 67 0.83 -2.03 -3.25
CA VAL A 67 0.47 -3.35 -3.77
C VAL A 67 1.46 -3.74 -4.85
N HIS A 68 2.14 -4.82 -4.63
CA HIS A 68 3.08 -5.40 -5.58
C HIS A 68 2.46 -6.64 -6.19
N VAL A 69 2.20 -6.59 -7.48
CA VAL A 69 1.70 -7.71 -8.26
C VAL A 69 2.87 -8.52 -8.78
N SER A 70 2.82 -9.83 -8.63
CA SER A 70 3.79 -10.80 -9.14
C SER A 70 3.06 -11.97 -9.80
N ASN A 71 3.80 -12.84 -10.48
CA ASN A 71 3.22 -14.04 -11.12
C ASN A 71 2.55 -14.99 -10.12
N ASP A 72 3.08 -15.07 -8.89
CA ASP A 72 2.62 -16.00 -7.86
C ASP A 72 1.45 -15.44 -7.02
N GLY A 73 1.20 -14.12 -7.08
CA GLY A 73 0.18 -13.49 -6.27
C GLY A 73 0.43 -12.01 -6.02
N VAL A 74 -0.24 -11.50 -5.00
CA VAL A 74 -0.22 -10.09 -4.61
C VAL A 74 0.43 -9.94 -3.25
N LYS A 75 1.45 -9.09 -3.16
CA LYS A 75 2.04 -8.66 -1.90
C LYS A 75 1.49 -7.29 -1.51
N VAL A 76 0.69 -7.26 -0.47
CA VAL A 76 0.20 -6.04 0.15
C VAL A 76 1.20 -5.61 1.21
N THR A 77 1.88 -4.49 0.99
CA THR A 77 2.81 -3.91 1.96
C THR A 77 2.11 -2.77 2.69
N GLY A 78 1.77 -3.02 3.94
CA GLY A 78 1.23 -2.02 4.86
C GLY A 78 2.35 -1.29 5.61
N PHE A 79 1.94 -0.38 6.51
CA PHE A 79 2.88 0.41 7.30
C PHE A 79 3.70 -0.47 8.28
N LEU A 80 3.08 -1.40 8.99
CA LEU A 80 3.74 -2.27 9.98
C LEU A 80 4.06 -3.66 9.46
N ALA A 81 3.22 -4.22 8.60
CA ALA A 81 3.33 -5.59 8.14
C ALA A 81 3.13 -5.70 6.63
N SER A 82 3.68 -6.76 6.04
CA SER A 82 3.42 -7.14 4.66
C SER A 82 2.74 -8.50 4.66
N LYS A 83 1.70 -8.64 3.84
CA LYS A 83 1.02 -9.92 3.61
C LYS A 83 1.14 -10.31 2.16
N ARG A 84 1.38 -11.59 1.90
CA ARG A 84 1.31 -12.17 0.54
C ARG A 84 0.04 -12.99 0.45
N VAL A 85 -0.63 -12.90 -0.67
CA VAL A 85 -1.82 -13.67 -1.00
C VAL A 85 -1.59 -14.26 -2.39
N ALA A 86 -1.66 -15.57 -2.50
CA ALA A 86 -1.55 -16.26 -3.78
C ALA A 86 -2.81 -15.99 -4.62
N TRP A 87 -2.66 -15.95 -5.94
CA TRP A 87 -3.79 -15.71 -6.85
C TRP A 87 -4.98 -16.65 -6.64
N PRO A 88 -4.79 -17.98 -6.42
CA PRO A 88 -5.91 -18.88 -6.15
C PRO A 88 -6.73 -18.53 -4.92
N GLU A 89 -6.11 -17.89 -3.91
CA GLU A 89 -6.79 -17.50 -2.69
C GLU A 89 -7.66 -16.23 -2.84
N ILE A 90 -7.49 -15.48 -3.95
CA ILE A 90 -8.15 -14.19 -4.16
C ILE A 90 -9.47 -14.41 -4.89
N ALA A 91 -10.60 -14.06 -4.26
CA ALA A 91 -11.90 -14.05 -4.91
C ALA A 91 -12.03 -12.84 -5.85
N ARG A 92 -11.81 -11.65 -5.31
CA ARG A 92 -11.87 -10.37 -6.03
C ARG A 92 -11.18 -9.27 -5.24
N PHE A 93 -10.97 -8.15 -5.90
CA PHE A 93 -10.64 -6.88 -5.26
C PHE A 93 -11.86 -5.99 -5.23
N GLU A 94 -12.04 -5.24 -4.15
CA GLU A 94 -13.22 -4.41 -3.93
C GLU A 94 -12.83 -3.09 -3.26
N VAL A 95 -13.57 -2.01 -3.56
CA VAL A 95 -13.46 -0.75 -2.81
C VAL A 95 -14.57 -0.70 -1.78
N SER A 96 -14.20 -0.61 -0.52
CA SER A 96 -15.18 -0.52 0.56
C SER A 96 -14.64 0.39 1.69
N PRO A 97 -15.51 0.92 2.55
CA PRO A 97 -15.07 1.74 3.66
C PRO A 97 -14.31 0.91 4.71
N ALA A 98 -13.24 1.49 5.30
CA ALA A 98 -12.51 0.90 6.41
C ALA A 98 -12.27 1.95 7.50
N GLY A 99 -12.99 1.86 8.59
CA GLY A 99 -12.93 2.83 9.68
C GLY A 99 -13.27 4.25 9.21
N ARG A 100 -12.31 5.18 9.37
CA ARG A 100 -12.48 6.59 8.94
C ARG A 100 -12.23 6.83 7.45
N TYR A 101 -11.81 5.80 6.71
CA TYR A 101 -11.47 5.92 5.30
C TYR A 101 -12.62 5.42 4.44
N PRO A 102 -13.24 6.29 3.61
CA PRO A 102 -14.44 5.93 2.84
C PRO A 102 -14.15 5.04 1.63
N TYR A 103 -12.94 5.09 1.10
CA TYR A 103 -12.56 4.36 -0.13
C TYR A 103 -11.22 3.68 0.06
N VAL A 104 -11.25 2.41 0.40
CA VAL A 104 -10.05 1.58 0.60
C VAL A 104 -10.19 0.31 -0.22
N GLY A 105 -9.10 -0.10 -0.86
CA GLY A 105 -9.05 -1.39 -1.55
C GLY A 105 -9.05 -2.54 -0.54
N HIS A 106 -9.83 -3.55 -0.81
CA HIS A 106 -9.87 -4.79 -0.05
C HIS A 106 -9.55 -5.97 -0.95
N VAL A 107 -8.76 -6.92 -0.44
CA VAL A 107 -8.57 -8.24 -1.04
C VAL A 107 -9.57 -9.18 -0.39
N ILE A 108 -10.60 -9.59 -1.13
CA ILE A 108 -11.55 -10.61 -0.69
C ILE A 108 -10.98 -11.98 -1.03
N ARG A 109 -11.00 -12.92 -0.09
CA ARG A 109 -10.42 -14.24 -0.23
C ARG A 109 -11.50 -15.32 -0.34
N ASN A 110 -11.21 -16.37 -1.13
CA ASN A 110 -12.12 -17.52 -1.34
C ASN A 110 -12.36 -18.34 -0.06
N ASN A 111 -11.38 -18.36 0.85
CA ASN A 111 -11.39 -19.24 2.02
C ASN A 111 -12.15 -18.70 3.25
N GLY A 112 -13.06 -17.74 3.07
CA GLY A 112 -13.86 -17.14 4.16
C GLY A 112 -13.06 -16.34 5.20
N ARG A 113 -11.74 -16.22 5.04
CA ARG A 113 -10.92 -15.41 5.95
C ARG A 113 -11.24 -13.93 5.79
N PRO A 114 -11.07 -13.12 6.84
CA PRO A 114 -11.38 -11.69 6.79
C PRO A 114 -10.63 -10.97 5.65
N PRO A 115 -11.26 -9.95 5.03
CA PRO A 115 -10.66 -9.17 3.98
C PRO A 115 -9.33 -8.54 4.40
N ILE A 116 -8.38 -8.44 3.48
CA ILE A 116 -7.13 -7.74 3.73
C ILE A 116 -7.27 -6.31 3.23
N VAL A 117 -7.13 -5.37 4.15
CA VAL A 117 -7.14 -3.94 3.84
C VAL A 117 -5.88 -3.54 3.08
N VAL A 118 -6.05 -2.92 1.92
CA VAL A 118 -4.97 -2.49 1.04
C VAL A 118 -4.73 -1.00 1.22
N LEU A 119 -3.94 -0.62 2.21
CA LEU A 119 -3.66 0.79 2.51
C LEU A 119 -2.99 1.56 1.35
N GLY A 120 -2.36 0.86 0.41
CA GLY A 120 -1.79 1.47 -0.81
C GLY A 120 -2.83 1.96 -1.82
N ILE A 121 -4.09 1.50 -1.69
CA ILE A 121 -5.26 1.96 -2.45
C ILE A 121 -6.17 2.70 -1.47
N ASN A 122 -5.62 3.66 -0.79
CA ASN A 122 -6.35 4.53 0.11
C ASN A 122 -6.32 5.94 -0.45
N THR A 123 -7.48 6.52 -0.63
CA THR A 123 -7.59 7.93 -0.92
C THR A 123 -7.71 8.67 0.39
N ALA A 124 -6.61 9.29 0.81
CA ALA A 124 -6.56 10.03 2.06
C ALA A 124 -7.73 11.00 2.18
N ARG A 125 -8.45 10.91 3.31
CA ARG A 125 -9.39 11.88 3.87
C ARG A 125 -10.44 12.54 2.96
N GLY A 126 -10.42 12.35 1.64
CA GLY A 126 -11.33 13.03 0.72
C GLY A 126 -12.58 12.19 0.45
N LYS A 127 -13.76 12.69 0.84
CA LYS A 127 -15.07 12.13 0.43
C LYS A 127 -15.41 12.50 -1.03
N THR A 128 -14.45 13.01 -1.80
CA THR A 128 -14.67 13.51 -3.15
C THR A 128 -14.83 12.35 -4.13
N GLU A 129 -15.75 12.47 -5.06
CA GLU A 129 -16.00 11.47 -6.11
C GLU A 129 -14.76 11.14 -6.94
N LYS A 130 -13.89 12.13 -7.17
CA LYS A 130 -12.58 11.93 -7.82
C LYS A 130 -11.73 10.87 -7.14
N HIS A 131 -11.71 10.84 -5.81
CA HIS A 131 -10.96 9.86 -5.04
C HIS A 131 -11.58 8.46 -5.15
N ARG A 132 -12.92 8.38 -5.11
CA ARG A 132 -13.64 7.12 -5.35
C ARG A 132 -13.28 6.53 -6.72
N LEU A 133 -13.36 7.36 -7.76
CA LEU A 133 -13.03 6.94 -9.12
C LEU A 133 -11.57 6.50 -9.27
N GLN A 134 -10.66 7.16 -8.57
CA GLN A 134 -9.25 6.77 -8.58
C GLN A 134 -9.03 5.41 -7.89
N ALA A 135 -9.62 5.18 -6.72
CA ALA A 135 -9.57 3.89 -6.03
C ALA A 135 -10.19 2.79 -6.89
N GLN A 136 -11.35 3.07 -7.50
CA GLN A 136 -12.05 2.13 -8.37
C GLN A 136 -11.19 1.72 -9.56
N ARG A 137 -10.57 2.68 -10.26
CA ARG A 137 -9.68 2.38 -11.40
C ARG A 137 -8.51 1.46 -11.02
N GLN A 138 -7.96 1.63 -9.82
CA GLN A 138 -6.87 0.77 -9.35
C GLN A 138 -7.37 -0.64 -9.03
N VAL A 139 -8.54 -0.75 -8.41
CA VAL A 139 -9.19 -2.03 -8.13
C VAL A 139 -9.58 -2.74 -9.42
N ASP A 140 -10.12 -2.03 -10.39
CA ASP A 140 -10.46 -2.58 -11.71
C ASP A 140 -9.22 -3.10 -12.43
N GLY A 141 -8.09 -2.38 -12.32
CA GLY A 141 -6.79 -2.84 -12.83
C GLY A 141 -6.34 -4.15 -12.18
N LEU A 142 -6.49 -4.28 -10.85
CA LEU A 142 -6.14 -5.50 -10.13
C LEU A 142 -7.09 -6.67 -10.47
N ASN A 143 -8.39 -6.41 -10.62
CA ASN A 143 -9.35 -7.42 -11.06
C ASN A 143 -9.08 -7.90 -12.48
N LYS A 144 -8.61 -7.01 -13.36
CA LYS A 144 -8.15 -7.41 -14.70
C LYS A 144 -6.93 -8.33 -14.64
N GLU A 145 -5.91 -8.00 -13.83
CA GLU A 145 -4.74 -8.87 -13.63
C GLU A 145 -5.14 -10.25 -13.07
N LEU A 146 -6.12 -10.28 -12.15
CA LEU A 146 -6.67 -11.53 -11.62
C LEU A 146 -7.39 -12.34 -12.70
N ALA A 147 -8.18 -11.70 -13.56
CA ALA A 147 -8.86 -12.36 -14.68
C ALA A 147 -7.85 -12.91 -15.70
N ASP A 148 -6.83 -12.14 -16.05
CA ASP A 148 -5.75 -12.53 -16.95
C ASP A 148 -4.94 -13.72 -16.37
N TRP A 149 -4.74 -13.73 -15.04
CA TRP A 149 -4.09 -14.86 -14.37
C TRP A 149 -4.96 -16.12 -14.43
N ARG A 150 -6.26 -16.02 -14.11
CA ARG A 150 -7.21 -17.15 -14.18
C ARG A 150 -7.32 -17.73 -15.58
N ALA A 151 -7.34 -16.88 -16.60
CA ALA A 151 -7.37 -17.33 -18.00
C ALA A 151 -6.12 -18.15 -18.39
N ARG A 152 -4.96 -17.83 -17.80
CA ARG A 152 -3.71 -18.57 -18.04
C ARG A 152 -3.58 -19.84 -17.20
N HIS A 153 -4.35 -20.00 -16.11
CA HIS A 153 -4.26 -21.10 -15.16
C HIS A 153 -5.63 -21.74 -14.89
N PRO A 154 -6.34 -22.27 -15.91
CA PRO A 154 -7.71 -22.77 -15.76
C PRO A 154 -7.83 -23.95 -14.79
N ALA A 155 -6.80 -24.79 -14.68
CA ALA A 155 -6.82 -25.98 -13.84
C ALA A 155 -6.83 -25.69 -12.32
N THR A 156 -6.35 -24.51 -11.90
CA THR A 156 -6.26 -24.15 -10.47
C THR A 156 -7.59 -23.63 -9.89
N VAL A 157 -8.58 -23.36 -10.73
CA VAL A 157 -9.87 -22.77 -10.33
C VAL A 157 -10.93 -23.84 -10.05
N GLN A 158 -10.74 -25.09 -10.52
CA GLN A 158 -11.77 -26.13 -10.47
C GLN A 158 -11.81 -26.94 -9.17
N ASP A 159 -10.77 -26.91 -8.32
CA ASP A 159 -10.72 -27.76 -7.12
C ASP A 159 -11.54 -27.25 -5.91
N ASP A 160 -12.06 -26.00 -5.94
CA ASP A 160 -12.77 -25.42 -4.79
C ASP A 160 -14.31 -25.61 -4.85
N THR A 161 -14.86 -26.33 -5.84
CA THR A 161 -16.32 -26.45 -6.01
C THR A 161 -16.89 -27.81 -5.56
N THR A 162 -16.06 -28.66 -4.95
CA THR A 162 -16.51 -29.98 -4.47
C THR A 162 -16.36 -30.11 -2.97
N VAL A 163 -17.22 -29.44 -2.20
CA VAL A 163 -17.61 -29.86 -0.83
C VAL A 163 -19.09 -29.60 -0.64
#